data_a2cbfd823fa4f159353ce44248155cbf
#
_entry.id   a2cbfd823fa4f159353ce44248155cbf
#
_cell.length_a   1.000
_cell.length_b   1.000
_cell.length_c   1.000
_cell.angle_alpha   90.00
_cell.angle_beta   90.00
_cell.angle_gamma   90.00
#
_symmetry.space_group_name_H-M   'P 1'
#
loop_
_entity.id
_entity.type
_entity.pdbx_description
1 polymer ?
#
loop_
_entity_poly.entity_id
_entity_poly.type
_entity_poly.pdbx_seq_one_letter_code
_entity_poly.pdbx_strand_id
1 'polypeptide(L)'
;MDQANPSPITLRISNDPMYKLLREGCIKEFNVKKSAGDKCDLRACDLRGLDLRGLDAIGLDFSDCYFRQSDLRGIDFSQSNLRGASINACKISGVLFPEALSASEIELSLLQGTRMRYLK
;
A
#
# COMPACT_ATOMS: atom_id res chain seq x y z
N MET A 1 20.65 -12.03 15.23
CA MET A 1 20.06 -11.96 15.19
C MET A 1 19.41 -12.20 14.92
N ASP A 2 19.40 -12.39 14.30
CA ASP A 2 18.71 -12.44 13.95
C ASP A 2 17.89 -12.67 13.93
N GLN A 3 17.88 -12.65 13.89
CA GLN A 3 17.08 -12.59 14.04
C GLN A 3 16.16 -13.14 14.01
N ALA A 4 16.45 -13.54 14.46
CA ALA A 4 15.10 -14.09 14.56
C ALA A 4 14.16 -13.54 13.53
N ASN A 5 14.66 -12.87 12.64
CA ASN A 5 13.88 -12.35 11.55
C ASN A 5 13.51 -13.44 10.58
N PRO A 6 12.24 -13.52 10.21
CA PRO A 6 11.93 -14.31 9.03
C PRO A 6 12.67 -13.76 7.82
N SER A 7 12.73 -14.53 6.78
CA SER A 7 13.32 -14.05 5.54
C SER A 7 12.71 -12.71 5.14
N PRO A 8 13.50 -11.76 4.69
CA PRO A 8 12.95 -10.49 4.22
C PRO A 8 11.96 -10.72 3.10
N ILE A 9 10.91 -9.90 3.08
CA ILE A 9 9.97 -9.92 1.97
C ILE A 9 10.65 -9.27 0.78
N THR A 10 10.74 -10.00 -0.31
CA THR A 10 11.30 -9.45 -1.54
C THR A 10 10.23 -8.62 -2.24
N LEU A 11 10.52 -7.34 -2.43
CA LEU A 11 9.63 -6.47 -3.18
C LEU A 11 9.65 -6.85 -4.65
N ARG A 12 8.48 -6.79 -5.28
CA ARG A 12 8.35 -7.14 -6.68
C ARG A 12 8.34 -5.90 -7.56
N ILE A 13 9.09 -5.98 -8.66
CA ILE A 13 8.91 -5.06 -9.78
C ILE A 13 8.10 -5.86 -10.79
N SER A 14 6.82 -5.61 -10.82
CA SER A 14 5.88 -6.42 -11.57
C SER A 14 5.79 -5.99 -13.02
N ASN A 15 5.48 -6.93 -13.90
CA ASN A 15 5.14 -6.63 -15.29
C ASN A 15 3.63 -6.42 -15.46
N ASP A 16 2.88 -6.46 -14.38
CA ASP A 16 1.44 -6.22 -14.40
C ASP A 16 1.16 -4.82 -14.96
N PRO A 17 0.38 -4.69 -16.04
CA PRO A 17 0.09 -3.37 -16.61
C PRO A 17 -0.56 -2.41 -15.62
N MET A 18 -1.38 -2.93 -14.70
CA MET A 18 -2.04 -2.10 -13.68
C MET A 18 -1.01 -1.52 -12.70
N TYR A 19 -0.03 -2.34 -12.29
CA TYR A 19 1.06 -1.84 -11.46
C TYR A 19 1.84 -0.71 -12.17
N LYS A 20 2.10 -0.91 -13.46
CA LYS A 20 2.84 0.12 -14.23
C LYS A 20 2.09 1.44 -14.27
N LEU A 21 0.76 1.41 -14.36
CA LEU A 21 -0.03 2.64 -14.32
C LEU A 21 0.21 3.41 -13.03
N LEU A 22 0.29 2.71 -11.91
CA LEU A 22 0.57 3.36 -10.62
C LEU A 22 1.98 3.95 -10.60
N ARG A 23 2.97 3.21 -11.09
CA ARG A 23 4.34 3.71 -11.16
C ARG A 23 4.47 4.97 -12.02
N GLU A 24 3.65 5.06 -13.06
CA GLU A 24 3.68 6.17 -14.01
C GLU A 24 2.77 7.32 -13.61
N GLY A 25 2.05 7.20 -12.49
CA GLY A 25 1.16 8.25 -12.02
C GLY A 25 -0.17 8.32 -12.77
N CYS A 26 -0.53 7.29 -13.51
CA CYS A 26 -1.76 7.25 -14.28
C CYS A 26 -2.93 6.76 -13.45
N ILE A 27 -3.25 7.50 -12.38
CA ILE A 27 -4.26 7.07 -11.40
C ILE A 27 -5.66 7.01 -12.02
N LYS A 28 -6.03 8.00 -12.83
CA LYS A 28 -7.36 8.02 -13.45
C LYS A 28 -7.55 6.82 -14.37
N GLU A 29 -6.54 6.49 -15.16
CA GLU A 29 -6.60 5.34 -16.06
C GLU A 29 -6.69 4.04 -15.26
N PHE A 30 -5.92 3.94 -14.17
CA PHE A 30 -5.99 2.78 -13.27
C PHE A 30 -7.43 2.60 -12.76
N ASN A 31 -8.04 3.68 -12.28
CA ASN A 31 -9.40 3.61 -11.72
C ASN A 31 -10.41 3.17 -12.78
N VAL A 32 -10.28 3.68 -14.00
CA VAL A 32 -11.19 3.31 -15.09
C VAL A 32 -11.06 1.82 -15.40
N LYS A 33 -9.84 1.33 -15.54
CA LYS A 33 -9.61 -0.08 -15.83
C LYS A 33 -10.09 -0.99 -14.69
N LYS A 34 -9.86 -0.57 -13.44
CA LYS A 34 -10.35 -1.30 -12.28
C LYS A 34 -11.88 -1.40 -12.31
N SER A 35 -12.56 -0.29 -12.59
CA SER A 35 -14.01 -0.26 -12.69
C SER A 35 -14.52 -1.14 -13.83
N ALA A 36 -13.75 -1.30 -14.87
CA ALA A 36 -14.09 -2.16 -15.99
C ALA A 36 -13.85 -3.65 -15.71
N GLY A 37 -13.31 -3.97 -14.54
CA GLY A 37 -13.09 -5.34 -14.14
C GLY A 37 -11.68 -5.88 -14.36
N ASP A 38 -10.75 -5.02 -14.79
CA ASP A 38 -9.36 -5.44 -14.96
C ASP A 38 -8.81 -5.85 -13.61
N LYS A 39 -8.17 -7.00 -13.57
CA LYS A 39 -7.57 -7.52 -12.34
C LYS A 39 -6.11 -7.11 -12.26
N CYS A 40 -5.61 -7.04 -11.03
CA CYS A 40 -4.22 -6.74 -10.80
C CYS A 40 -3.72 -7.49 -9.57
N ASP A 41 -2.43 -7.74 -9.56
CA ASP A 41 -1.75 -8.31 -8.40
C ASP A 41 -0.72 -7.30 -7.92
N LEU A 42 -1.04 -6.61 -6.82
CA LEU A 42 -0.19 -5.57 -6.26
C LEU A 42 0.54 -6.02 -4.99
N ARG A 43 0.39 -7.28 -4.59
CA ARG A 43 1.02 -7.79 -3.37
C ARG A 43 2.53 -7.67 -3.45
N ALA A 44 3.13 -7.25 -2.35
CA ALA A 44 4.58 -7.13 -2.20
C ALA A 44 5.24 -6.23 -3.26
N CYS A 45 4.48 -5.32 -3.85
CA CYS A 45 5.02 -4.42 -4.87
C CYS A 45 5.74 -3.23 -4.26
N ASP A 46 6.71 -2.72 -5.00
CA ASP A 46 7.42 -1.50 -4.67
C ASP A 46 6.59 -0.30 -5.14
N LEU A 47 5.96 0.39 -4.18
CA LEU A 47 5.15 1.57 -4.45
C LEU A 47 5.74 2.81 -3.79
N ARG A 48 7.08 2.84 -3.66
CA ARG A 48 7.78 3.96 -3.02
C ARG A 48 7.76 5.21 -3.88
N GLY A 49 7.64 6.36 -3.20
CA GLY A 49 7.84 7.65 -3.84
C GLY A 49 6.79 8.04 -4.86
N LEU A 50 5.58 7.54 -4.74
CA LEU A 50 4.51 7.76 -5.71
C LEU A 50 3.48 8.75 -5.16
N ASP A 51 2.87 9.49 -6.07
CA ASP A 51 1.67 10.26 -5.75
C ASP A 51 0.47 9.39 -6.13
N LEU A 52 -0.16 8.80 -5.12
CA LEU A 52 -1.30 7.89 -5.33
C LEU A 52 -2.63 8.56 -5.00
N ARG A 53 -2.64 9.87 -4.80
CA ARG A 53 -3.89 10.56 -4.49
C ARG A 53 -4.95 10.31 -5.55
N GLY A 54 -6.18 10.09 -5.09
CA GLY A 54 -7.29 9.80 -5.99
C GLY A 54 -7.45 8.34 -6.36
N LEU A 55 -6.55 7.47 -5.89
CA LEU A 55 -6.64 6.05 -6.17
C LEU A 55 -7.91 5.44 -5.58
N ASP A 56 -8.62 4.66 -6.37
CA ASP A 56 -9.71 3.81 -5.89
C ASP A 56 -9.08 2.52 -5.35
N ALA A 57 -8.94 2.45 -4.04
CA ALA A 57 -8.28 1.32 -3.38
C ALA A 57 -9.26 0.25 -2.90
N ILE A 58 -10.56 0.45 -3.09
CA ILE A 58 -11.56 -0.47 -2.56
C ILE A 58 -11.35 -1.87 -3.12
N GLY A 59 -11.26 -2.85 -2.21
CA GLY A 59 -11.11 -4.26 -2.59
C GLY A 59 -9.70 -4.64 -3.06
N LEU A 60 -8.74 -3.74 -3.04
CA LEU A 60 -7.40 -4.06 -3.50
C LEU A 60 -6.55 -4.70 -2.40
N ASP A 61 -5.66 -5.58 -2.80
CA ASP A 61 -4.73 -6.26 -1.90
C ASP A 61 -3.35 -5.63 -2.04
N PHE A 62 -2.97 -4.84 -1.02
CA PHE A 62 -1.66 -4.21 -0.92
C PHE A 62 -0.80 -4.88 0.15
N SER A 63 -1.11 -6.14 0.47
CA SER A 63 -0.34 -6.83 1.50
C SER A 63 1.15 -6.84 1.13
N ASP A 64 1.98 -6.61 2.14
CA ASP A 64 3.44 -6.59 2.05
C ASP A 64 4.02 -5.53 1.10
N CYS A 65 3.20 -4.58 0.65
CA CYS A 65 3.68 -3.49 -0.20
C CYS A 65 4.55 -2.50 0.57
N TYR A 66 5.40 -1.82 -0.16
CA TYR A 66 6.29 -0.81 0.41
C TYR A 66 5.91 0.55 -0.18
N PHE A 67 5.28 1.41 0.66
CA PHE A 67 4.81 2.73 0.22
C PHE A 67 5.74 3.88 0.61
N ARG A 68 6.92 3.59 1.10
CA ARG A 68 7.80 4.61 1.67
C ARG A 68 7.80 5.90 0.84
N GLN A 69 7.58 7.04 1.52
CA GLN A 69 7.62 8.38 0.95
C GLN A 69 6.57 8.66 -0.12
N SER A 70 5.52 7.85 -0.20
CA SER A 70 4.42 8.09 -1.13
C SER A 70 3.40 9.06 -0.53
N ASP A 71 2.63 9.69 -1.40
CA ASP A 71 1.55 10.57 -1.00
C ASP A 71 0.24 9.78 -1.10
N LEU A 72 -0.33 9.46 0.07
CA LEU A 72 -1.54 8.65 0.19
C LEU A 72 -2.74 9.48 0.64
N ARG A 73 -2.59 10.80 0.71
CA ARG A 73 -3.62 11.66 1.32
C ARG A 73 -4.99 11.43 0.72
N GLY A 74 -5.97 11.28 1.60
CA GLY A 74 -7.37 11.18 1.22
C GLY A 74 -7.81 9.83 0.67
N ILE A 75 -6.93 8.85 0.55
CA ILE A 75 -7.31 7.54 0.02
C ILE A 75 -8.11 6.76 1.07
N ASP A 76 -9.15 6.09 0.61
CA ASP A 76 -9.94 5.20 1.45
C ASP A 76 -9.36 3.77 1.31
N PHE A 77 -8.58 3.36 2.31
CA PHE A 77 -8.05 2.00 2.40
C PHE A 77 -8.89 1.10 3.31
N SER A 78 -10.05 1.58 3.77
CA SER A 78 -10.84 0.84 4.77
C SER A 78 -11.26 -0.55 4.28
N GLN A 79 -11.34 -0.75 2.98
CA GLN A 79 -11.71 -2.02 2.38
C GLN A 79 -10.57 -2.60 1.55
N SER A 80 -9.34 -2.23 1.88
CA SER A 80 -8.15 -2.78 1.25
C SER A 80 -7.41 -3.66 2.24
N ASN A 81 -6.54 -4.53 1.74
CA ASN A 81 -5.66 -5.31 2.61
C ASN A 81 -4.30 -4.60 2.69
N LEU A 82 -3.96 -4.11 3.87
CA LEU A 82 -2.66 -3.47 4.13
C LEU A 82 -1.79 -4.29 5.09
N ARG A 83 -2.13 -5.56 5.32
CA ARG A 83 -1.34 -6.41 6.22
C ARG A 83 0.09 -6.53 5.72
N GLY A 84 1.04 -6.21 6.56
CA GLY A 84 2.46 -6.29 6.21
C GLY A 84 2.98 -5.13 5.39
N ALA A 85 2.14 -4.17 5.03
CA ALA A 85 2.59 -3.00 4.29
C ALA A 85 3.37 -2.04 5.19
N SER A 86 4.28 -1.28 4.60
CA SER A 86 5.00 -0.22 5.30
C SER A 86 4.64 1.13 4.68
N ILE A 87 4.32 2.10 5.54
CA ILE A 87 3.97 3.47 5.12
C ILE A 87 4.99 4.49 5.62
N ASN A 88 6.25 4.08 5.78
CA ASN A 88 7.28 4.95 6.33
C ASN A 88 7.36 6.27 5.56
N ALA A 89 7.32 7.37 6.29
CA ALA A 89 7.46 8.72 5.77
C ALA A 89 6.41 9.09 4.70
N CYS A 90 5.28 8.40 4.66
CA CYS A 90 4.19 8.74 3.75
C CYS A 90 3.43 9.97 4.24
N LYS A 91 2.74 10.64 3.32
CA LYS A 91 1.75 11.65 3.68
C LYS A 91 0.41 10.94 3.80
N ILE A 92 -0.22 11.03 4.97
CA ILE A 92 -1.41 10.23 5.26
C ILE A 92 -2.62 11.04 5.73
N SER A 93 -2.59 12.38 5.61
CA SER A 93 -3.74 13.19 6.01
C SER A 93 -5.01 12.73 5.30
N GLY A 94 -6.06 12.48 6.06
CA GLY A 94 -7.35 12.08 5.50
C GLY A 94 -7.43 10.64 5.01
N VAL A 95 -6.40 9.83 5.23
CA VAL A 95 -6.46 8.41 4.88
C VAL A 95 -7.40 7.68 5.83
N LEU A 96 -8.27 6.84 5.26
CA LEU A 96 -9.08 5.91 6.05
C LEU A 96 -8.37 4.55 6.02
N PHE A 97 -7.99 4.08 7.21
CA PHE A 97 -7.28 2.80 7.33
C PHE A 97 -8.25 1.66 7.64
N PRO A 98 -7.87 0.42 7.31
CA PRO A 98 -8.67 -0.74 7.72
C PRO A 98 -8.85 -0.75 9.24
N GLU A 99 -10.04 -1.17 9.68
CA GLU A 99 -10.38 -1.21 11.10
C GLU A 99 -9.44 -2.08 11.91
N ALA A 100 -8.88 -3.12 11.29
CA ALA A 100 -7.97 -4.03 11.95
C ALA A 100 -6.60 -3.40 12.27
N LEU A 101 -6.31 -2.21 11.76
CA LEU A 101 -5.06 -1.51 12.07
C LEU A 101 -5.28 -0.55 13.23
N SER A 102 -4.53 -0.73 14.32
CA SER A 102 -4.57 0.21 15.43
C SER A 102 -3.80 1.49 15.09
N ALA A 103 -4.14 2.56 15.80
CA ALA A 103 -3.40 3.81 15.66
C ALA A 103 -1.91 3.62 15.97
N SER A 104 -1.60 2.76 16.95
CA SER A 104 -0.21 2.47 17.31
C SER A 104 0.56 1.81 16.16
N GLU A 105 -0.06 0.86 15.45
CA GLU A 105 0.58 0.20 14.33
C GLU A 105 0.82 1.17 13.17
N ILE A 106 -0.17 2.02 12.91
CA ILE A 106 -0.05 3.04 11.86
C ILE A 106 1.10 3.99 12.19
N GLU A 107 1.15 4.50 13.41
CA GLU A 107 2.20 5.42 13.84
C GLU A 107 3.57 4.76 13.79
N LEU A 108 3.68 3.53 14.25
CA LEU A 108 4.94 2.80 14.26
C LEU A 108 5.49 2.62 12.84
N SER A 109 4.61 2.28 11.91
CA SER A 109 5.02 2.14 10.51
C SER A 109 5.42 3.49 9.90
N LEU A 110 4.64 4.53 10.19
CA LEU A 110 4.89 5.87 9.66
C LEU A 110 6.24 6.40 10.10
N LEU A 111 6.59 6.22 11.38
CA LEU A 111 7.79 6.81 11.97
C LEU A 111 9.00 5.88 11.90
N GLN A 112 8.81 4.58 12.01
CA GLN A 112 9.89 3.61 12.12
C GLN A 112 10.01 2.68 10.93
N GLY A 113 9.05 2.69 10.02
CA GLY A 113 9.12 1.86 8.83
C GLY A 113 8.79 0.39 9.04
N THR A 114 8.16 0.06 10.17
CA THR A 114 7.76 -1.33 10.42
C THR A 114 6.64 -1.76 9.50
N ARG A 115 6.53 -3.05 9.27
CA ARG A 115 5.39 -3.61 8.53
C ARG A 115 4.20 -3.71 9.47
N MET A 116 3.05 -3.22 9.00
CA MET A 116 1.86 -3.11 9.84
C MET A 116 1.25 -4.48 10.11
N ARG A 117 0.88 -4.71 11.36
CA ARG A 117 0.27 -5.96 11.82
C ARG A 117 -1.20 -5.70 12.13
N TYR A 118 -2.05 -6.62 11.69
CA TYR A 118 -3.47 -6.51 11.96
C TYR A 118 -3.80 -7.02 13.37
N LEU A 119 -4.77 -6.37 13.98
CA LEU A 119 -5.36 -6.89 15.21
C LEU A 119 -6.15 -8.16 14.88
N LYS A 120 -6.21 -9.04 15.85
CA LYS A 120 -6.97 -10.27 15.71
C LYS A 120 -8.47 -9.99 15.70
#